data_2f1a694e6c531451147c1046af22b43e
#
_entry.id   2f1a694e6c531451147c1046af22b43e
#
_cell.length_a   1.000
_cell.length_b   1.000
_cell.length_c   1.000
_cell.angle_alpha   90.00
_cell.angle_beta   90.00
_cell.angle_gamma   90.00
#
_symmetry.space_group_name_H-M   'P 1'
#
loop_
_entity.id
_entity.type
_entity.pdbx_description
1 polymer ?
#
loop_
_entity_poly.entity_id
_entity_poly.type
_entity_poly.pdbx_seq_one_letter_code
_entity_poly.pdbx_strand_id
1 'polypeptide(L)'
;MKLKKSSIFIISSVFFISSCGGGGGGGSAVIPNPLAQIISFVASLSSSPIGGSVDISWSSSDASSCSASGSWSGVKSTSGKETITINSEGANTFNLTCSGTGGSSGLSSLSVEGYKTIAGVAVDGYISNASIFVDKNDNFVLDSDESSVSSGTNGDFTIRYDNGMLISLGGVDLDSQNGLDNLLLTNTLTGHTDTVVITPITSLASYICTNTEVECSGDGASINTLLGIDTSINVNTFDPVANKGDTGINDYLYEKGNQITAFAYVLQNITNDLNSSTETTQDYFKAIAHELDLEYSSTGNKVDIENPIFISNVFENVISAKSLTISDDSKLNTIMALSSVLPIIQVKASDDLTTSIIRFATGTMQIDLVKLANGTQPDEMINWYSSAGITSYMATSLSISSDGLDPIVASLADSATTAEDTSVTLNVLANDSYQTSLPVTLTAGAASSGSISILNNVITYSPNDNFNGSDSFTYTLVQNASSTSSTVSIAVSSVNDNPVINTASVLDVANAETNVGVISISDVDGDSLTLSLSGTDADSFNLSEDNVLSFKTASDYETKNSYSITLTVSDGVTSITKDITISIIRPRVIGYEVIKSIDVIDTKE
;
A
#
# COMPACT_ATOMS: atom_id res chain seq x y z
N MET A 1 -12.90 14.32 -4.08
CA MET A 1 -11.47 14.08 -4.07
C MET A 1 -10.79 15.05 -5.04
N LYS A 2 -10.25 16.16 -4.54
CA LYS A 2 -9.59 17.20 -5.34
C LYS A 2 -8.10 17.11 -5.05
N LEU A 3 -7.34 16.64 -6.04
CA LEU A 3 -5.87 16.68 -6.01
C LEU A 3 -5.39 18.13 -5.93
N LYS A 4 -4.76 18.49 -4.81
CA LYS A 4 -3.97 19.71 -4.70
C LYS A 4 -2.67 19.50 -5.50
N LYS A 5 -2.57 20.16 -6.66
CA LYS A 5 -1.32 20.33 -7.38
C LYS A 5 -0.40 21.22 -6.53
N SER A 6 0.70 20.67 -6.04
CA SER A 6 1.81 21.45 -5.49
C SER A 6 2.44 22.25 -6.64
N SER A 7 2.29 23.56 -6.59
CA SER A 7 2.89 24.46 -7.57
C SER A 7 4.37 24.63 -7.24
N ILE A 8 5.23 24.12 -8.12
CA ILE A 8 6.65 24.44 -8.13
C ILE A 8 6.76 25.90 -8.58
N PHE A 9 7.15 26.78 -7.68
CA PHE A 9 7.51 28.17 -8.02
C PHE A 9 8.90 28.16 -8.67
N ILE A 10 8.94 28.23 -10.00
CA ILE A 10 10.17 28.61 -10.72
C ILE A 10 10.21 30.12 -10.73
N ILE A 11 11.07 30.72 -9.90
CA ILE A 11 11.38 32.15 -9.98
C ILE A 11 12.39 32.31 -11.12
N SER A 12 11.91 32.64 -12.31
CA SER A 12 12.72 33.07 -13.42
C SER A 12 12.94 34.59 -13.26
N SER A 13 14.09 34.98 -12.72
CA SER A 13 14.51 36.38 -12.69
C SER A 13 15.06 36.79 -14.05
N VAL A 14 14.21 37.36 -14.88
CA VAL A 14 14.65 38.02 -16.11
C VAL A 14 15.15 39.41 -15.75
N PHE A 15 16.48 39.61 -15.77
CA PHE A 15 17.08 40.91 -15.70
C PHE A 15 17.05 41.57 -17.10
N PHE A 16 16.22 42.58 -17.26
CA PHE A 16 16.32 43.50 -18.40
C PHE A 16 17.45 44.49 -18.11
N ILE A 17 18.54 44.43 -18.87
CA ILE A 17 19.56 45.48 -18.92
C ILE A 17 19.13 46.47 -20.02
N SER A 18 18.70 47.65 -19.63
CA SER A 18 18.49 48.76 -20.55
C SER A 18 19.84 49.34 -20.95
N SER A 19 20.17 49.25 -22.21
CA SER A 19 21.33 49.84 -22.81
C SER A 19 21.09 51.34 -22.99
N CYS A 20 21.95 52.18 -22.38
CA CYS A 20 22.10 53.58 -22.76
C CYS A 20 23.38 53.71 -23.61
N GLY A 21 23.25 54.19 -24.83
CA GLY A 21 24.32 54.31 -25.80
C GLY A 21 25.26 55.50 -25.57
N GLY A 22 26.46 55.39 -26.08
CA GLY A 22 27.43 56.48 -26.26
C GLY A 22 28.82 56.03 -26.65
N GLY A 23 29.13 56.10 -27.96
CA GLY A 23 30.40 56.59 -28.49
C GLY A 23 31.67 55.76 -28.47
N GLY A 24 32.01 55.16 -29.61
CA GLY A 24 33.32 55.26 -30.25
C GLY A 24 34.57 54.62 -29.63
N GLY A 25 35.03 53.49 -30.18
CA GLY A 25 36.39 52.99 -30.00
C GLY A 25 36.46 51.50 -30.44
N GLY A 26 37.15 51.22 -31.54
CA GLY A 26 37.33 49.86 -32.05
C GLY A 26 38.18 49.00 -31.11
N GLY A 27 37.52 48.21 -30.31
CA GLY A 27 38.05 47.07 -29.56
C GLY A 27 37.13 45.92 -29.85
N SER A 28 37.67 44.75 -30.25
CA SER A 28 36.91 43.52 -30.31
C SER A 28 36.14 43.33 -28.98
N ALA A 29 34.82 43.44 -29.02
CA ALA A 29 33.98 43.17 -27.90
C ALA A 29 34.21 41.71 -27.46
N VAL A 30 34.96 41.51 -26.39
CA VAL A 30 35.02 40.22 -25.72
C VAL A 30 33.62 40.00 -25.15
N ILE A 31 32.85 39.16 -25.79
CA ILE A 31 31.58 38.70 -25.24
C ILE A 31 31.92 37.99 -23.93
N PRO A 32 31.51 38.52 -22.76
CA PRO A 32 31.79 37.86 -21.49
C PRO A 32 31.20 36.45 -21.53
N ASN A 33 31.99 35.49 -21.10
CA ASN A 33 31.49 34.11 -20.95
C ASN A 33 30.24 34.12 -20.07
N PRO A 34 29.23 33.32 -20.42
CA PRO A 34 28.04 33.21 -19.60
C PRO A 34 28.38 32.66 -18.22
N LEU A 35 27.64 33.11 -17.20
CA LEU A 35 27.74 32.53 -15.86
C LEU A 35 27.30 31.07 -15.88
N ALA A 36 27.95 30.24 -15.09
CA ALA A 36 27.49 28.88 -14.85
C ALA A 36 26.04 28.89 -14.33
N GLN A 37 25.20 27.99 -14.83
CA GLN A 37 23.81 27.85 -14.40
C GLN A 37 23.52 26.41 -14.02
N ILE A 38 22.73 26.20 -12.97
CA ILE A 38 22.17 24.90 -12.62
C ILE A 38 20.83 24.77 -13.35
N ILE A 39 20.75 23.83 -14.28
CA ILE A 39 19.57 23.57 -15.13
C ILE A 39 18.57 22.70 -14.39
N SER A 40 19.06 21.69 -13.68
CA SER A 40 18.23 20.85 -12.82
C SER A 40 19.00 20.46 -11.56
N PHE A 41 18.28 20.37 -10.44
CA PHE A 41 18.77 19.84 -9.19
C PHE A 41 17.60 19.24 -8.42
N VAL A 42 17.50 17.92 -8.43
CA VAL A 42 16.32 17.20 -7.93
C VAL A 42 16.72 15.95 -7.14
N ALA A 43 15.88 15.60 -6.19
CA ALA A 43 15.94 14.32 -5.50
C ALA A 43 14.86 13.36 -6.07
N SER A 44 15.14 12.07 -6.07
CA SER A 44 14.19 11.02 -6.50
C SER A 44 12.99 10.91 -5.55
N LEU A 45 13.17 11.27 -4.28
CA LEU A 45 12.15 11.24 -3.23
C LEU A 45 12.22 12.55 -2.42
N SER A 46 11.07 13.01 -1.94
CA SER A 46 10.98 14.15 -1.02
C SER A 46 11.21 13.77 0.44
N SER A 47 11.10 12.48 0.76
CA SER A 47 11.35 11.92 2.10
C SER A 47 11.87 10.48 1.99
N SER A 48 12.60 10.03 3.02
CA SER A 48 13.15 8.67 3.10
C SER A 48 13.31 8.27 4.58
N PRO A 49 13.15 7.00 4.94
CA PRO A 49 13.50 6.56 6.28
C PRO A 49 14.99 6.79 6.56
N ILE A 50 15.35 6.98 7.83
CA ILE A 50 16.75 6.99 8.27
C ILE A 50 17.41 5.66 7.91
N GLY A 51 18.60 5.71 7.30
CA GLY A 51 19.28 4.55 6.71
C GLY A 51 18.85 4.24 5.27
N GLY A 52 17.73 4.79 4.80
CA GLY A 52 17.29 4.69 3.41
C GLY A 52 18.10 5.60 2.48
N SER A 53 17.99 5.37 1.18
CA SER A 53 18.77 6.10 0.18
C SER A 53 17.89 6.86 -0.79
N VAL A 54 18.38 8.03 -1.23
CA VAL A 54 17.78 8.84 -2.27
C VAL A 54 18.79 9.16 -3.37
N ASP A 55 18.32 9.29 -4.58
CA ASP A 55 19.14 9.70 -5.71
C ASP A 55 19.05 11.21 -5.88
N ILE A 56 20.19 11.90 -5.82
CA ILE A 56 20.32 13.32 -6.15
C ILE A 56 20.85 13.42 -7.57
N SER A 57 20.10 14.07 -8.44
CA SER A 57 20.46 14.27 -9.85
C SER A 57 20.59 15.76 -10.17
N TRP A 58 21.59 16.12 -10.98
CA TRP A 58 21.83 17.50 -11.38
C TRP A 58 22.35 17.61 -12.81
N SER A 59 22.12 18.78 -13.37
CA SER A 59 22.74 19.21 -14.62
C SER A 59 22.99 20.71 -14.59
N SER A 60 24.05 21.14 -15.26
CA SER A 60 24.40 22.56 -15.38
C SER A 60 24.84 22.91 -16.79
N SER A 61 24.78 24.19 -17.16
CA SER A 61 25.37 24.75 -18.37
C SER A 61 26.47 25.78 -18.00
N ASP A 62 27.39 26.00 -18.93
CA ASP A 62 28.49 26.95 -18.82
C ASP A 62 29.36 26.77 -17.58
N ALA A 63 29.32 25.57 -16.98
CA ALA A 63 30.10 25.17 -15.81
C ALA A 63 31.29 24.28 -16.22
N SER A 64 32.38 24.38 -15.45
CA SER A 64 33.53 23.48 -15.55
C SER A 64 33.61 22.51 -14.37
N SER A 65 32.97 22.83 -13.25
CA SER A 65 32.85 22.00 -12.07
C SER A 65 31.70 22.45 -11.20
N CYS A 66 31.20 21.55 -10.34
CA CYS A 66 30.23 21.88 -9.30
C CYS A 66 30.79 21.53 -7.92
N SER A 67 30.28 22.17 -6.87
CA SER A 67 30.63 21.91 -5.47
C SER A 67 29.36 21.63 -4.67
N ALA A 68 29.38 20.54 -3.94
CA ALA A 68 28.32 20.09 -3.06
C ALA A 68 28.59 20.49 -1.61
N SER A 69 27.53 20.84 -0.85
CA SER A 69 27.61 21.09 0.59
C SER A 69 26.28 20.77 1.29
N GLY A 70 26.26 20.82 2.61
CA GLY A 70 25.12 20.39 3.42
C GLY A 70 25.17 18.90 3.74
N SER A 71 24.10 18.17 3.53
CA SER A 71 24.01 16.73 3.82
C SER A 71 24.82 15.84 2.86
N TRP A 72 25.48 16.42 1.88
CA TRP A 72 26.47 15.81 1.01
C TRP A 72 27.66 16.75 0.80
N SER A 73 28.73 16.31 0.15
CA SER A 73 29.88 17.16 -0.01
C SER A 73 30.75 16.79 -1.21
N GLY A 74 31.76 17.62 -1.46
CA GLY A 74 32.81 17.38 -2.44
C GLY A 74 32.59 18.02 -3.79
N VAL A 75 33.60 17.89 -4.65
CA VAL A 75 33.55 18.36 -6.04
C VAL A 75 32.70 17.38 -6.86
N LYS A 76 31.83 17.93 -7.68
CA LYS A 76 30.95 17.17 -8.57
C LYS A 76 31.22 17.54 -10.04
N SER A 77 30.92 16.62 -10.92
CA SER A 77 30.87 16.89 -12.37
C SER A 77 29.78 17.93 -12.68
N THR A 78 29.80 18.45 -13.90
CA THR A 78 28.78 19.43 -14.37
C THR A 78 27.38 18.84 -14.52
N SER A 79 27.29 17.53 -14.59
CA SER A 79 26.03 16.77 -14.52
C SER A 79 26.29 15.40 -13.90
N GLY A 80 25.28 14.83 -13.25
CA GLY A 80 25.42 13.51 -12.65
C GLY A 80 24.23 13.09 -11.82
N LYS A 81 24.42 11.91 -11.21
CA LYS A 81 23.50 11.29 -10.27
C LYS A 81 24.34 10.64 -9.16
N GLU A 82 23.92 10.79 -7.93
CA GLU A 82 24.57 10.19 -6.76
C GLU A 82 23.51 9.67 -5.79
N THR A 83 23.68 8.45 -5.34
CA THR A 83 22.82 7.85 -4.32
C THR A 83 23.34 8.22 -2.95
N ILE A 84 22.54 8.86 -2.13
CA ILE A 84 22.92 9.36 -0.79
C ILE A 84 22.02 8.67 0.24
N THR A 85 22.65 8.18 1.32
CA THR A 85 21.93 7.65 2.48
C THR A 85 21.47 8.80 3.38
N ILE A 86 20.22 8.79 3.79
CA ILE A 86 19.64 9.74 4.74
C ILE A 86 20.00 9.29 6.16
N ASN A 87 20.78 10.09 6.89
CA ASN A 87 21.34 9.69 8.18
C ASN A 87 20.71 10.42 9.38
N SER A 88 19.87 11.43 9.16
CA SER A 88 19.27 12.20 10.25
C SER A 88 17.78 12.42 10.04
N GLU A 89 17.06 12.49 11.15
CA GLU A 89 15.66 12.88 11.19
C GLU A 89 15.51 14.36 10.80
N GLY A 90 14.38 14.70 10.18
CA GLY A 90 14.07 16.05 9.72
C GLY A 90 14.72 16.41 8.39
N ALA A 91 14.92 17.69 8.17
CA ALA A 91 15.35 18.22 6.89
C ALA A 91 16.84 17.96 6.59
N ASN A 92 17.12 17.06 5.66
CA ASN A 92 18.45 16.86 5.09
C ASN A 92 18.60 17.78 3.88
N THR A 93 19.38 18.85 4.03
CA THR A 93 19.54 19.88 3.00
C THR A 93 20.76 19.61 2.14
N PHE A 94 20.56 19.57 0.85
CA PHE A 94 21.57 19.38 -0.19
C PHE A 94 21.73 20.71 -0.94
N ASN A 95 22.96 21.16 -1.05
CA ASN A 95 23.30 22.40 -1.72
C ASN A 95 24.26 22.16 -2.88
N LEU A 96 24.07 22.86 -3.97
CA LEU A 96 24.91 22.78 -5.16
C LEU A 96 25.24 24.17 -5.67
N THR A 97 26.52 24.42 -5.99
CA THR A 97 26.99 25.58 -6.70
C THR A 97 27.93 25.15 -7.81
N CYS A 98 27.72 25.63 -9.01
CA CYS A 98 28.58 25.31 -10.16
C CYS A 98 29.39 26.53 -10.59
N SER A 99 30.63 26.34 -11.04
CA SER A 99 31.55 27.37 -11.46
C SER A 99 32.07 27.13 -12.88
N GLY A 100 32.18 28.18 -13.65
CA GLY A 100 32.67 28.16 -15.02
C GLY A 100 33.51 29.40 -15.33
N THR A 101 33.99 29.55 -16.54
CA THR A 101 34.86 30.64 -16.99
C THR A 101 34.20 32.03 -16.90
N GLY A 102 32.86 32.09 -16.94
CA GLY A 102 32.08 33.33 -16.78
C GLY A 102 31.76 33.66 -15.34
N GLY A 103 32.00 32.75 -14.39
CA GLY A 103 31.67 32.92 -12.96
C GLY A 103 30.86 31.75 -12.42
N SER A 104 30.39 31.88 -11.18
CA SER A 104 29.64 30.83 -10.48
C SER A 104 28.14 31.02 -10.63
N SER A 105 27.40 29.90 -10.55
CA SER A 105 25.94 29.89 -10.38
C SER A 105 25.56 30.45 -9.02
N GLY A 106 24.32 30.82 -8.84
CA GLY A 106 23.74 30.95 -7.51
C GLY A 106 23.73 29.58 -6.78
N LEU A 107 23.59 29.65 -5.46
CA LEU A 107 23.37 28.44 -4.65
C LEU A 107 21.98 27.85 -4.96
N SER A 108 21.93 26.60 -5.35
CA SER A 108 20.69 25.82 -5.42
C SER A 108 20.62 24.89 -4.22
N SER A 109 19.44 24.82 -3.61
CA SER A 109 19.20 23.97 -2.45
C SER A 109 17.95 23.11 -2.69
N LEU A 110 17.99 21.87 -2.21
CA LEU A 110 16.84 21.00 -2.07
C LEU A 110 16.89 20.31 -0.70
N SER A 111 15.75 19.85 -0.23
CA SER A 111 15.64 19.17 1.05
C SER A 111 14.96 17.83 0.87
N VAL A 112 15.45 16.81 1.57
CA VAL A 112 14.81 15.52 1.74
C VAL A 112 14.54 15.31 3.22
N GLU A 113 13.31 15.01 3.57
CA GLU A 113 12.93 14.73 4.95
C GLU A 113 13.36 13.33 5.35
N GLY A 114 14.18 13.22 6.42
CA GLY A 114 14.49 11.95 7.07
C GLY A 114 13.46 11.65 8.15
N TYR A 115 12.96 10.41 8.20
CA TYR A 115 11.99 10.01 9.22
C TYR A 115 12.35 8.66 9.83
N LYS A 116 11.88 8.43 11.05
CA LYS A 116 12.00 7.14 11.72
C LYS A 116 10.91 6.17 11.24
N THR A 117 11.19 4.89 11.30
CA THR A 117 10.21 3.82 11.14
C THR A 117 10.21 2.93 12.38
N ILE A 118 9.05 2.37 12.68
CA ILE A 118 8.87 1.34 13.68
C ILE A 118 8.36 0.09 12.98
N ALA A 119 8.95 -1.06 13.31
CA ALA A 119 8.47 -2.37 12.93
C ALA A 119 7.73 -3.00 14.11
N GLY A 120 6.71 -3.79 13.83
CA GLY A 120 5.94 -4.46 14.88
C GLY A 120 5.00 -5.53 14.36
N VAL A 121 4.22 -6.08 15.28
CA VAL A 121 3.14 -7.04 15.02
C VAL A 121 1.88 -6.64 15.79
N ALA A 122 0.72 -6.83 15.16
CA ALA A 122 -0.59 -6.69 15.80
C ALA A 122 -1.10 -8.09 16.14
N VAL A 123 -1.48 -8.28 17.40
CA VAL A 123 -1.71 -9.62 17.99
C VAL A 123 -2.95 -9.64 18.87
N ASP A 124 -3.85 -10.56 18.54
CA ASP A 124 -4.94 -11.11 19.34
C ASP A 124 -5.20 -12.59 18.97
N GLY A 125 -4.51 -13.28 18.32
CA GLY A 125 -3.89 -14.11 17.30
C GLY A 125 -3.09 -13.09 16.45
N TYR A 126 -2.44 -13.47 15.41
CA TYR A 126 -1.89 -12.47 14.51
C TYR A 126 -3.02 -11.82 13.70
N ILE A 127 -3.07 -10.48 13.70
CA ILE A 127 -4.15 -9.74 13.03
C ILE A 127 -3.68 -9.29 11.65
N SER A 128 -4.17 -9.95 10.61
CA SER A 128 -3.88 -9.58 9.23
C SER A 128 -4.82 -8.46 8.73
N ASN A 129 -4.31 -7.65 7.80
CA ASN A 129 -5.07 -6.55 7.17
C ASN A 129 -5.67 -5.51 8.14
N ALA A 130 -5.16 -5.41 9.37
CA ALA A 130 -5.53 -4.32 10.26
C ALA A 130 -4.99 -2.99 9.74
N SER A 131 -5.74 -1.91 9.94
CA SER A 131 -5.25 -0.56 9.74
C SER A 131 -4.36 -0.16 10.92
N ILE A 132 -3.05 -0.10 10.69
CA ILE A 132 -2.07 0.36 11.67
C ILE A 132 -1.79 1.83 11.41
N PHE A 133 -1.92 2.69 12.42
CA PHE A 133 -1.61 4.11 12.27
C PHE A 133 -1.00 4.73 13.54
N VAL A 134 -0.37 5.89 13.37
CA VAL A 134 0.21 6.67 14.47
C VAL A 134 -0.73 7.82 14.78
N ASP A 135 -1.49 7.69 15.87
CA ASP A 135 -2.39 8.71 16.37
C ASP A 135 -1.57 9.78 17.12
N LYS A 136 -1.53 11.00 16.57
CA LYS A 136 -0.73 12.12 17.10
C LYS A 136 -1.47 13.01 18.09
N ASN A 137 -2.79 12.95 18.07
CA ASN A 137 -3.66 13.84 18.82
C ASN A 137 -4.58 13.14 19.81
N ASP A 138 -4.37 11.82 20.01
CA ASP A 138 -5.08 10.95 20.95
C ASP A 138 -6.60 10.92 20.73
N ASN A 139 -7.03 11.09 19.45
CA ASN A 139 -8.45 11.06 19.09
C ASN A 139 -8.94 9.67 18.64
N PHE A 140 -8.00 8.72 18.46
CA PHE A 140 -8.26 7.32 18.05
C PHE A 140 -8.90 7.16 16.67
N VAL A 141 -8.76 8.17 15.82
CA VAL A 141 -9.26 8.20 14.44
C VAL A 141 -8.11 8.54 13.51
N LEU A 142 -7.94 7.77 12.45
CA LEU A 142 -6.92 8.07 11.44
C LEU A 142 -7.20 9.41 10.74
N ASP A 143 -6.36 10.38 10.99
CA ASP A 143 -6.40 11.70 10.36
C ASP A 143 -5.52 11.77 9.09
N SER A 144 -5.79 12.77 8.26
CA SER A 144 -5.13 12.89 6.95
C SER A 144 -3.64 13.23 6.98
N ASP A 145 -3.11 13.65 8.13
CA ASP A 145 -1.71 14.00 8.40
C ASP A 145 -0.99 12.94 9.24
N GLU A 146 -1.64 11.82 9.48
CA GLU A 146 -1.11 10.68 10.22
C GLU A 146 -0.61 9.59 9.27
N SER A 147 0.44 8.90 9.72
CA SER A 147 1.00 7.77 8.98
C SER A 147 0.14 6.54 9.20
N SER A 148 -0.12 5.78 8.14
CA SER A 148 -0.85 4.51 8.21
C SER A 148 -0.32 3.47 7.24
N VAL A 149 -0.46 2.19 7.62
CA VAL A 149 -0.17 1.00 6.80
C VAL A 149 -1.17 -0.11 7.14
N SER A 150 -1.30 -1.11 6.28
CA SER A 150 -1.99 -2.35 6.65
C SER A 150 -1.01 -3.35 7.22
N SER A 151 -1.42 -4.13 8.21
CA SER A 151 -0.64 -5.27 8.69
C SER A 151 -0.58 -6.37 7.62
N GLY A 152 0.55 -7.08 7.58
CA GLY A 152 0.76 -8.24 6.72
C GLY A 152 0.00 -9.48 7.17
N THR A 153 0.23 -10.59 6.47
CA THR A 153 -0.45 -11.88 6.72
C THR A 153 -0.17 -12.49 8.11
N ASN A 154 0.92 -12.08 8.76
CA ASN A 154 1.27 -12.52 10.11
C ASN A 154 1.15 -11.38 11.13
N GLY A 155 0.31 -10.38 10.85
CA GLY A 155 0.17 -9.21 11.71
C GLY A 155 1.33 -8.23 11.66
N ASP A 156 2.38 -8.51 10.88
CA ASP A 156 3.60 -7.71 10.79
C ASP A 156 3.35 -6.36 10.10
N PHE A 157 4.05 -5.32 10.55
CA PHE A 157 4.00 -4.01 9.93
C PHE A 157 5.32 -3.26 10.05
N THR A 158 5.51 -2.29 9.16
CA THR A 158 6.56 -1.26 9.31
C THR A 158 5.95 0.08 8.94
N ILE A 159 5.97 1.03 9.87
CA ILE A 159 5.29 2.31 9.71
C ILE A 159 6.25 3.47 9.98
N ARG A 160 6.05 4.60 9.29
CA ARG A 160 6.67 5.88 9.66
C ARG A 160 6.15 6.30 11.03
N TYR A 161 7.09 6.65 11.93
CA TYR A 161 6.77 7.07 13.28
C TYR A 161 7.06 8.57 13.49
N ASP A 162 6.01 9.34 13.68
CA ASP A 162 6.06 10.79 13.82
C ASP A 162 5.67 11.25 15.25
N ASN A 163 5.93 10.44 16.27
CA ASN A 163 5.49 10.54 17.67
C ASN A 163 3.95 10.48 17.80
N GLY A 164 3.49 9.59 18.63
CA GLY A 164 2.07 9.33 18.88
C GLY A 164 1.84 7.93 19.39
N MET A 165 0.59 7.60 19.63
CA MET A 165 0.17 6.25 20.01
C MET A 165 0.05 5.39 18.76
N LEU A 166 0.56 4.15 18.80
CA LEU A 166 0.28 3.18 17.75
C LEU A 166 -1.11 2.59 17.96
N ILE A 167 -1.90 2.57 16.90
CA ILE A 167 -3.24 2.00 16.88
C ILE A 167 -3.30 0.92 15.82
N SER A 168 -3.92 -0.20 16.17
CA SER A 168 -4.39 -1.24 15.26
C SER A 168 -5.91 -1.24 15.25
N LEU A 169 -6.53 -1.07 14.10
CA LEU A 169 -7.98 -1.04 13.96
C LEU A 169 -8.44 -2.08 12.94
N GLY A 170 -9.36 -2.93 13.35
CA GLY A 170 -9.95 -3.96 12.51
C GLY A 170 -8.98 -5.06 12.12
N GLY A 171 -9.22 -5.67 10.97
CA GLY A 171 -8.43 -6.78 10.44
C GLY A 171 -9.10 -8.14 10.63
N VAL A 172 -8.33 -9.19 10.43
CA VAL A 172 -8.76 -10.58 10.61
C VAL A 172 -7.80 -11.28 11.55
N ASP A 173 -8.33 -11.83 12.63
CA ASP A 173 -7.57 -12.69 13.52
C ASP A 173 -7.29 -14.04 12.86
N LEU A 174 -6.03 -14.42 12.75
CA LEU A 174 -5.62 -15.66 12.10
C LEU A 174 -5.97 -16.92 12.89
N ASP A 175 -6.12 -16.83 14.19
CA ASP A 175 -6.45 -17.96 15.03
C ASP A 175 -7.97 -18.27 14.98
N SER A 176 -8.82 -17.28 15.12
CA SER A 176 -10.28 -17.46 15.06
C SER A 176 -10.82 -17.40 13.62
N GLN A 177 -10.08 -16.80 12.69
CA GLN A 177 -10.52 -16.47 11.33
C GLN A 177 -11.70 -15.48 11.31
N ASN A 178 -11.94 -14.77 12.40
CA ASN A 178 -13.01 -13.78 12.50
C ASN A 178 -12.54 -12.41 12.04
N GLY A 179 -13.42 -11.67 11.35
CA GLY A 179 -13.26 -10.24 11.13
C GLY A 179 -13.36 -9.48 12.46
N LEU A 180 -12.47 -8.53 12.65
CA LEU A 180 -12.36 -7.72 13.87
C LEU A 180 -12.72 -6.26 13.61
N ASP A 181 -13.76 -6.00 12.82
CA ASP A 181 -14.07 -4.70 12.20
C ASP A 181 -14.00 -3.49 13.15
N ASN A 182 -14.33 -3.67 14.41
CA ASN A 182 -14.34 -2.60 15.43
C ASN A 182 -13.34 -2.82 16.56
N LEU A 183 -12.43 -3.80 16.45
CA LEU A 183 -11.36 -3.98 17.44
C LEU A 183 -10.35 -2.86 17.28
N LEU A 184 -10.19 -2.07 18.33
CA LEU A 184 -9.18 -1.03 18.41
C LEU A 184 -8.19 -1.40 19.51
N LEU A 185 -6.96 -1.71 19.11
CA LEU A 185 -5.85 -2.01 20.00
C LEU A 185 -4.82 -0.88 19.97
N THR A 186 -4.13 -0.65 21.09
CA THR A 186 -3.18 0.44 21.23
C THR A 186 -1.85 0.00 21.85
N ASN A 187 -0.79 0.75 21.53
CA ASN A 187 0.49 0.68 22.22
C ASN A 187 1.07 2.10 22.36
N THR A 188 1.31 2.54 23.58
CA THR A 188 2.02 3.80 23.85
C THR A 188 3.52 3.56 23.80
N LEU A 189 4.16 4.09 22.78
CA LEU A 189 5.61 3.98 22.61
C LEU A 189 6.34 5.07 23.38
N THR A 190 7.17 4.68 24.31
CA THR A 190 8.13 5.58 24.93
C THR A 190 9.54 5.06 24.67
N GLY A 191 10.18 5.65 23.64
CA GLY A 191 11.64 5.52 23.44
C GLY A 191 12.18 4.18 22.92
N HIS A 192 11.35 3.31 22.36
CA HIS A 192 11.78 1.98 21.90
C HIS A 192 12.45 1.99 20.52
N THR A 193 13.53 1.19 20.42
CA THR A 193 14.24 0.88 19.16
C THR A 193 13.93 -0.53 18.67
N ASP A 194 13.22 -1.34 19.45
CA ASP A 194 12.94 -2.75 19.20
C ASP A 194 11.60 -2.94 18.48
N THR A 195 11.35 -4.15 18.00
CA THR A 195 10.05 -4.53 17.44
C THR A 195 8.96 -4.39 18.48
N VAL A 196 7.90 -3.67 18.14
CA VAL A 196 6.77 -3.41 19.05
C VAL A 196 5.64 -4.40 18.83
N VAL A 197 4.86 -4.63 19.86
CA VAL A 197 3.70 -5.53 19.79
C VAL A 197 2.45 -4.75 20.19
N ILE A 198 1.40 -4.81 19.38
CA ILE A 198 0.10 -4.22 19.69
C ILE A 198 -0.84 -5.36 20.08
N THR A 199 -1.25 -5.39 21.36
CA THR A 199 -2.06 -6.46 21.95
C THR A 199 -3.21 -5.89 22.80
N PRO A 200 -4.18 -6.72 23.20
CA PRO A 200 -5.17 -6.33 24.19
C PRO A 200 -4.52 -5.87 25.51
N ILE A 201 -3.42 -6.50 25.91
CA ILE A 201 -2.69 -6.16 27.15
C ILE A 201 -1.98 -4.81 27.02
N THR A 202 -1.33 -4.53 25.88
CA THR A 202 -0.74 -3.19 25.65
C THR A 202 -1.79 -2.10 25.56
N SER A 203 -3.00 -2.45 25.10
CA SER A 203 -4.14 -1.53 25.10
C SER A 203 -4.57 -1.17 26.53
N LEU A 204 -4.68 -2.14 27.43
CA LEU A 204 -4.93 -1.85 28.85
C LEU A 204 -3.81 -0.99 29.45
N ALA A 205 -2.54 -1.34 29.17
CA ALA A 205 -1.39 -0.58 29.66
C ALA A 205 -1.45 0.89 29.20
N SER A 206 -1.84 1.14 27.95
CA SER A 206 -2.01 2.48 27.40
C SER A 206 -3.06 3.30 28.16
N TYR A 207 -4.15 2.68 28.60
CA TYR A 207 -5.23 3.37 29.30
C TYR A 207 -4.99 3.54 30.80
N ILE A 208 -4.29 2.64 31.43
CA ILE A 208 -3.85 2.81 32.83
C ILE A 208 -2.95 4.04 32.94
N CYS A 209 -2.08 4.23 31.98
CA CYS A 209 -1.19 5.38 31.92
C CYS A 209 -1.90 6.73 31.77
N THR A 210 -3.00 6.81 31.04
CA THR A 210 -3.71 8.07 30.77
C THR A 210 -4.59 8.55 31.92
N ASN A 211 -4.94 7.67 32.85
CA ASN A 211 -5.87 7.98 33.97
C ASN A 211 -5.18 8.38 35.27
N THR A 212 -3.88 8.15 35.42
CA THR A 212 -3.10 8.57 36.56
C THR A 212 -2.17 9.72 36.16
N GLU A 213 -2.13 10.80 36.96
CA GLU A 213 -1.17 11.91 36.78
C GLU A 213 0.30 11.49 36.96
N VAL A 214 0.55 10.19 37.07
CA VAL A 214 1.90 9.61 37.18
C VAL A 214 2.43 9.39 35.77
N GLU A 215 3.59 9.98 35.49
CA GLU A 215 4.33 9.72 34.23
C GLU A 215 4.51 8.20 34.06
N CYS A 216 3.83 7.64 33.07
CA CYS A 216 4.01 6.23 32.74
C CYS A 216 5.41 6.03 32.20
N SER A 217 6.12 5.08 32.78
CA SER A 217 7.46 4.69 32.31
C SER A 217 7.47 4.07 30.91
N GLY A 218 6.28 3.88 30.32
CA GLY A 218 6.10 3.31 28.97
C GLY A 218 6.52 1.85 28.82
N ASP A 219 6.95 1.22 29.91
CA ASP A 219 7.46 -0.15 29.94
C ASP A 219 6.41 -1.20 30.27
N GLY A 220 5.14 -0.79 30.45
CA GLY A 220 4.04 -1.68 30.83
C GLY A 220 4.16 -2.25 32.26
N ALA A 221 5.07 -1.74 33.07
CA ALA A 221 5.31 -2.28 34.42
C ALA A 221 4.07 -2.20 35.34
N SER A 222 3.21 -1.21 35.15
CA SER A 222 1.95 -1.08 35.87
C SER A 222 1.00 -2.22 35.55
N ILE A 223 0.78 -2.55 34.28
CA ILE A 223 -0.12 -3.64 33.86
C ILE A 223 0.42 -5.00 34.31
N ASN A 224 1.74 -5.19 34.31
CA ASN A 224 2.36 -6.41 34.84
C ASN A 224 1.99 -6.66 36.30
N THR A 225 2.06 -5.62 37.11
CA THR A 225 1.71 -5.71 38.52
C THR A 225 0.22 -6.02 38.73
N LEU A 226 -0.66 -5.34 37.98
CA LEU A 226 -2.11 -5.51 38.07
C LEU A 226 -2.55 -6.93 37.69
N LEU A 227 -1.98 -7.50 36.65
CA LEU A 227 -2.32 -8.85 36.15
C LEU A 227 -1.43 -9.96 36.75
N GLY A 228 -0.45 -9.62 37.55
CA GLY A 228 0.49 -10.60 38.13
C GLY A 228 1.46 -11.20 37.09
N ILE A 229 1.80 -10.42 36.08
CA ILE A 229 2.83 -10.75 35.09
C ILE A 229 4.20 -10.45 35.69
N ASP A 230 5.22 -11.25 35.38
CA ASP A 230 6.59 -10.98 35.82
C ASP A 230 7.06 -9.61 35.29
N THR A 231 7.52 -8.75 36.21
CA THR A 231 7.94 -7.38 35.90
C THR A 231 9.18 -7.29 35.00
N SER A 232 9.88 -8.40 34.74
CA SER A 232 10.95 -8.48 33.75
C SER A 232 10.44 -8.56 32.31
N ILE A 233 9.17 -8.84 32.11
CA ILE A 233 8.53 -8.90 30.78
C ILE A 233 8.14 -7.50 30.35
N ASN A 234 8.63 -7.07 29.20
CA ASN A 234 8.14 -5.85 28.57
C ASN A 234 6.98 -6.19 27.62
N VAL A 235 5.75 -5.99 28.07
CA VAL A 235 4.53 -6.31 27.30
C VAL A 235 4.47 -5.55 25.97
N ASN A 236 5.14 -4.39 25.84
CA ASN A 236 5.15 -3.59 24.62
C ASN A 236 6.01 -4.20 23.48
N THR A 237 6.85 -5.18 23.81
CA THR A 237 7.76 -5.84 22.86
C THR A 237 7.64 -7.37 22.90
N PHE A 238 6.83 -7.91 23.80
CA PHE A 238 6.67 -9.35 23.98
C PHE A 238 5.54 -9.89 23.12
N ASP A 239 5.87 -10.78 22.19
CA ASP A 239 4.91 -11.45 21.30
C ASP A 239 4.38 -12.75 21.94
N PRO A 240 3.14 -12.78 22.45
CA PRO A 240 2.59 -13.95 23.11
C PRO A 240 2.24 -15.11 22.14
N VAL A 241 2.13 -14.83 20.85
CA VAL A 241 1.79 -15.85 19.81
C VAL A 241 3.02 -16.55 19.28
N ALA A 242 4.18 -15.89 19.26
CA ALA A 242 5.42 -16.41 18.67
C ALA A 242 5.83 -17.79 19.22
N ASN A 243 5.51 -18.07 20.51
CA ASN A 243 5.84 -19.33 21.19
C ASN A 243 4.61 -19.93 21.89
N LYS A 244 3.42 -19.77 21.32
CA LYS A 244 2.18 -20.36 21.81
C LYS A 244 2.30 -21.89 21.89
N GLY A 245 1.91 -22.46 23.02
CA GLY A 245 2.03 -23.91 23.28
C GLY A 245 3.28 -24.32 24.05
N ASP A 246 4.26 -23.44 24.21
CA ASP A 246 5.35 -23.61 25.18
C ASP A 246 4.83 -23.14 26.56
N THR A 247 4.52 -24.08 27.44
CA THR A 247 3.92 -23.81 28.76
C THR A 247 4.59 -22.66 29.50
N GLY A 248 3.81 -21.73 30.06
CA GLY A 248 4.28 -20.64 30.89
C GLY A 248 3.75 -19.26 30.52
N ILE A 249 4.65 -18.27 30.42
CA ILE A 249 4.25 -16.86 30.26
C ILE A 249 3.60 -16.55 28.91
N ASN A 250 4.01 -17.23 27.84
CA ASN A 250 3.40 -17.07 26.50
C ASN A 250 1.93 -17.45 26.53
N ASP A 251 1.62 -18.63 27.06
CA ASP A 251 0.25 -19.11 27.17
C ASP A 251 -0.58 -18.19 28.05
N TYR A 252 -0.03 -17.75 29.19
CA TYR A 252 -0.72 -16.85 30.11
C TYR A 252 -1.08 -15.51 29.46
N LEU A 253 -0.13 -14.87 28.77
CA LEU A 253 -0.37 -13.58 28.10
C LEU A 253 -1.35 -13.72 26.94
N TYR A 254 -1.24 -14.81 26.19
CA TYR A 254 -2.16 -15.11 25.09
C TYR A 254 -3.59 -15.35 25.61
N GLU A 255 -3.76 -16.16 26.68
CA GLU A 255 -5.06 -16.41 27.31
C GLU A 255 -5.68 -15.10 27.83
N LYS A 256 -4.92 -14.31 28.59
CA LYS A 256 -5.41 -13.03 29.13
C LYS A 256 -5.75 -12.03 28.04
N GLY A 257 -4.97 -11.95 26.97
CA GLY A 257 -5.29 -11.14 25.78
C GLY A 257 -6.66 -11.50 25.23
N ASN A 258 -6.88 -12.77 24.90
CA ASN A 258 -8.16 -13.25 24.36
C ASN A 258 -9.34 -13.07 25.32
N GLN A 259 -9.15 -13.27 26.63
CA GLN A 259 -10.17 -13.02 27.65
C GLN A 259 -10.59 -11.55 27.67
N ILE A 260 -9.61 -10.65 27.66
CA ILE A 260 -9.82 -9.20 27.67
C ILE A 260 -10.55 -8.77 26.40
N THR A 261 -10.12 -9.25 25.23
CA THR A 261 -10.79 -8.96 23.95
C THR A 261 -12.22 -9.46 23.96
N ALA A 262 -12.44 -10.72 24.36
CA ALA A 262 -13.79 -11.28 24.41
C ALA A 262 -14.71 -10.47 25.34
N PHE A 263 -14.21 -10.02 26.49
CA PHE A 263 -14.95 -9.20 27.42
C PHE A 263 -15.26 -7.81 26.82
N ALA A 264 -14.27 -7.13 26.25
CA ALA A 264 -14.47 -5.83 25.62
C ALA A 264 -15.50 -5.89 24.47
N TYR A 265 -15.45 -6.94 23.64
CA TYR A 265 -16.42 -7.15 22.57
C TYR A 265 -17.85 -7.38 23.08
N VAL A 266 -18.03 -8.14 24.16
CA VAL A 266 -19.37 -8.32 24.77
C VAL A 266 -19.94 -6.97 25.16
N LEU A 267 -19.16 -6.15 25.87
CA LEU A 267 -19.59 -4.82 26.31
C LEU A 267 -19.93 -3.91 25.12
N GLN A 268 -19.09 -3.93 24.08
CA GLN A 268 -19.31 -3.19 22.85
C GLN A 268 -20.59 -3.61 22.13
N ASN A 269 -20.77 -4.93 21.91
CA ASN A 269 -21.92 -5.44 21.18
C ASN A 269 -23.24 -5.18 21.90
N ILE A 270 -23.27 -5.32 23.23
CA ILE A 270 -24.42 -4.94 24.05
C ILE A 270 -24.73 -3.45 23.91
N THR A 271 -23.71 -2.59 23.97
CA THR A 271 -23.89 -1.14 23.81
C THR A 271 -24.38 -0.78 22.41
N ASN A 272 -23.76 -1.36 21.40
CA ASN A 272 -24.13 -1.08 20.00
C ASN A 272 -25.57 -1.52 19.70
N ASP A 273 -25.99 -2.68 20.20
CA ASP A 273 -27.35 -3.18 20.02
C ASP A 273 -28.38 -2.28 20.75
N LEU A 274 -28.14 -1.98 22.03
CA LEU A 274 -29.08 -1.20 22.83
C LEU A 274 -29.17 0.27 22.41
N ASN A 275 -28.06 0.89 21.99
CA ASN A 275 -27.99 2.30 21.58
C ASN A 275 -28.07 2.48 20.06
N SER A 276 -28.14 1.41 19.27
CA SER A 276 -28.05 1.45 17.81
C SER A 276 -26.82 2.25 17.33
N SER A 277 -25.66 2.03 17.99
CA SER A 277 -24.39 2.70 17.73
C SER A 277 -23.40 1.77 17.01
N THR A 278 -22.27 2.33 16.58
CA THR A 278 -21.16 1.58 15.97
C THR A 278 -19.85 2.04 16.61
N GLU A 279 -19.71 1.77 17.92
CA GLU A 279 -18.51 2.14 18.66
C GLU A 279 -17.39 1.13 18.47
N THR A 280 -16.14 1.57 18.67
CA THR A 280 -14.98 0.66 18.75
C THR A 280 -14.82 0.09 20.15
N THR A 281 -13.90 -0.87 20.33
CA THR A 281 -13.63 -1.46 21.66
C THR A 281 -12.90 -0.53 22.62
N GLN A 282 -12.48 0.64 22.22
CA GLN A 282 -11.67 1.58 22.99
C GLN A 282 -12.24 1.89 24.40
N ASP A 283 -13.49 2.32 24.47
CA ASP A 283 -14.10 2.72 25.74
C ASP A 283 -14.25 1.55 26.71
N TYR A 284 -14.38 0.34 26.18
CA TYR A 284 -14.50 -0.88 26.97
C TYR A 284 -13.15 -1.34 27.51
N PHE A 285 -12.07 -1.20 26.74
CA PHE A 285 -10.71 -1.36 27.26
C PHE A 285 -10.41 -0.34 28.38
N LYS A 286 -10.84 0.92 28.21
CA LYS A 286 -10.72 1.93 29.27
C LYS A 286 -11.48 1.56 30.53
N ALA A 287 -12.70 1.04 30.40
CA ALA A 287 -13.50 0.60 31.55
C ALA A 287 -12.84 -0.57 32.31
N ILE A 288 -12.30 -1.54 31.59
CA ILE A 288 -11.56 -2.67 32.13
C ILE A 288 -10.28 -2.17 32.83
N ALA A 289 -9.50 -1.31 32.18
CA ALA A 289 -8.27 -0.75 32.74
C ALA A 289 -8.52 0.06 34.03
N HIS A 290 -9.60 0.85 34.06
CA HIS A 290 -9.99 1.63 35.20
C HIS A 290 -10.34 0.74 36.39
N GLU A 291 -11.11 -0.33 36.19
CA GLU A 291 -11.48 -1.25 37.29
C GLU A 291 -10.27 -2.06 37.77
N LEU A 292 -9.34 -2.45 36.88
CA LEU A 292 -8.07 -3.08 37.29
C LEU A 292 -7.29 -2.19 38.27
N ASP A 293 -7.17 -0.90 37.99
CA ASP A 293 -6.46 0.05 38.84
C ASP A 293 -7.19 0.26 40.19
N LEU A 294 -8.50 0.37 40.16
CA LEU A 294 -9.32 0.52 41.37
C LEU A 294 -9.22 -0.70 42.32
N GLU A 295 -9.38 -1.90 41.75
CA GLU A 295 -9.34 -3.13 42.56
C GLU A 295 -7.94 -3.37 43.14
N TYR A 296 -6.89 -3.18 42.31
CA TYR A 296 -5.52 -3.27 42.83
C TYR A 296 -5.23 -2.22 43.90
N SER A 297 -5.63 -0.97 43.68
CA SER A 297 -5.43 0.12 44.65
C SER A 297 -6.14 -0.17 46.01
N SER A 298 -7.25 -0.89 45.97
CA SER A 298 -8.02 -1.24 47.16
C SER A 298 -7.47 -2.47 47.89
N THR A 299 -6.92 -3.44 47.18
CA THR A 299 -6.53 -4.75 47.73
C THR A 299 -5.02 -4.94 47.85
N GLY A 300 -4.22 -4.26 47.03
CA GLY A 300 -2.78 -4.48 46.88
C GLY A 300 -2.42 -5.84 46.27
N ASN A 301 -3.39 -6.58 45.71
CA ASN A 301 -3.21 -7.89 45.12
C ASN A 301 -3.46 -7.85 43.61
N LYS A 302 -2.83 -8.78 42.87
CA LYS A 302 -3.16 -8.96 41.47
C LYS A 302 -4.66 -9.16 41.27
N VAL A 303 -5.19 -8.58 40.20
CA VAL A 303 -6.62 -8.62 39.90
C VAL A 303 -6.93 -9.86 39.04
N ASP A 304 -8.02 -10.50 39.39
CA ASP A 304 -8.57 -11.62 38.63
C ASP A 304 -9.73 -11.14 37.75
N ILE A 305 -9.46 -10.99 36.44
CA ILE A 305 -10.46 -10.53 35.47
C ILE A 305 -11.62 -11.52 35.23
N GLU A 306 -11.50 -12.75 35.73
CA GLU A 306 -12.54 -13.78 35.66
C GLU A 306 -13.49 -13.70 36.89
N ASN A 307 -13.12 -12.90 37.89
CA ASN A 307 -13.91 -12.73 39.11
C ASN A 307 -15.26 -12.08 38.79
N PRO A 308 -16.40 -12.70 39.19
CA PRO A 308 -17.73 -12.14 38.97
C PRO A 308 -17.93 -10.71 39.51
N ILE A 309 -17.24 -10.35 40.61
CA ILE A 309 -17.33 -8.99 41.19
C ILE A 309 -16.62 -8.00 40.24
N PHE A 310 -15.42 -8.32 39.75
CA PHE A 310 -14.70 -7.51 38.77
C PHE A 310 -15.55 -7.30 37.54
N ILE A 311 -16.08 -8.38 36.94
CA ILE A 311 -16.93 -8.34 35.76
C ILE A 311 -18.17 -7.46 36.02
N SER A 312 -18.79 -7.60 37.18
CA SER A 312 -19.96 -6.80 37.58
C SER A 312 -19.63 -5.30 37.64
N ASN A 313 -18.51 -4.95 38.25
CA ASN A 313 -18.09 -3.56 38.41
C ASN A 313 -17.81 -2.90 37.03
N VAL A 314 -17.05 -3.58 36.15
CA VAL A 314 -16.81 -3.10 34.79
C VAL A 314 -18.13 -2.92 34.04
N PHE A 315 -19.04 -3.90 34.13
CA PHE A 315 -20.32 -3.88 33.44
C PHE A 315 -21.21 -2.72 33.92
N GLU A 316 -21.32 -2.50 35.21
CA GLU A 316 -22.07 -1.38 35.79
C GLU A 316 -21.47 -0.02 35.44
N ASN A 317 -20.15 0.10 35.40
CA ASN A 317 -19.46 1.31 34.94
C ASN A 317 -19.80 1.63 33.47
N VAL A 318 -19.82 0.63 32.60
CA VAL A 318 -20.20 0.79 31.19
C VAL A 318 -21.69 1.16 31.05
N ILE A 319 -22.60 0.46 31.76
CA ILE A 319 -24.03 0.77 31.79
C ILE A 319 -24.26 2.24 32.14
N SER A 320 -23.60 2.69 33.21
CA SER A 320 -23.70 4.07 33.69
C SER A 320 -23.14 5.08 32.68
N ALA A 321 -21.93 4.86 32.19
CA ALA A 321 -21.24 5.75 31.25
C ALA A 321 -21.98 5.88 29.91
N LYS A 322 -22.56 4.78 29.42
CA LYS A 322 -23.28 4.71 28.14
C LYS A 322 -24.80 4.93 28.30
N SER A 323 -25.28 5.15 29.52
CA SER A 323 -26.71 5.34 29.84
C SER A 323 -27.60 4.20 29.34
N LEU A 324 -27.14 2.96 29.45
CA LEU A 324 -27.88 1.79 29.00
C LEU A 324 -29.02 1.47 29.98
N THR A 325 -30.12 0.96 29.43
CA THR A 325 -31.25 0.45 30.23
C THR A 325 -31.30 -1.06 30.13
N ILE A 326 -30.86 -1.75 31.18
CA ILE A 326 -30.84 -3.21 31.27
C ILE A 326 -31.53 -3.61 32.56
N SER A 327 -32.39 -4.65 32.53
CA SER A 327 -33.04 -5.14 33.73
C SER A 327 -32.03 -5.82 34.67
N ASP A 328 -32.31 -5.83 35.99
CA ASP A 328 -31.42 -6.45 36.97
C ASP A 328 -31.22 -7.95 36.70
N ASP A 329 -32.27 -8.66 36.27
CA ASP A 329 -32.19 -10.06 35.88
C ASP A 329 -31.28 -10.27 34.67
N SER A 330 -31.41 -9.43 33.64
CA SER A 330 -30.56 -9.49 32.43
C SER A 330 -29.10 -9.17 32.73
N LYS A 331 -28.84 -8.19 33.60
CA LYS A 331 -27.48 -7.90 34.11
C LYS A 331 -26.87 -9.12 34.79
N LEU A 332 -27.60 -9.66 35.78
CA LEU A 332 -27.12 -10.81 36.55
C LEU A 332 -26.82 -12.01 35.63
N ASN A 333 -27.71 -12.30 34.67
CA ASN A 333 -27.54 -13.40 33.73
C ASN A 333 -26.33 -13.19 32.84
N THR A 334 -26.09 -11.96 32.34
CA THR A 334 -24.93 -11.61 31.51
C THR A 334 -23.62 -11.74 32.30
N ILE A 335 -23.58 -11.25 33.52
CA ILE A 335 -22.41 -11.36 34.43
C ILE A 335 -22.10 -12.82 34.72
N MET A 336 -23.11 -13.62 35.07
CA MET A 336 -22.93 -15.06 35.31
C MET A 336 -22.41 -15.80 34.09
N ALA A 337 -22.94 -15.50 32.89
CA ALA A 337 -22.49 -16.08 31.65
C ALA A 337 -21.03 -15.71 31.35
N LEU A 338 -20.65 -14.44 31.47
CA LEU A 338 -19.26 -14.00 31.29
C LEU A 338 -18.31 -14.70 32.26
N SER A 339 -18.68 -14.75 33.57
CA SER A 339 -17.88 -15.41 34.59
C SER A 339 -17.71 -16.92 34.36
N SER A 340 -18.61 -17.54 33.60
CA SER A 340 -18.51 -18.95 33.24
C SER A 340 -17.69 -19.20 31.99
N VAL A 341 -17.62 -18.22 31.08
CA VAL A 341 -16.94 -18.36 29.79
C VAL A 341 -15.48 -17.93 29.84
N LEU A 342 -15.17 -16.79 30.48
CA LEU A 342 -13.80 -16.27 30.49
C LEU A 342 -12.77 -17.32 30.98
N PRO A 343 -13.02 -18.12 32.07
CA PRO A 343 -12.07 -19.14 32.48
C PRO A 343 -11.86 -20.29 31.50
N ILE A 344 -12.72 -20.43 30.48
CA ILE A 344 -12.61 -21.49 29.48
C ILE A 344 -11.68 -21.07 28.35
N ILE A 345 -11.48 -19.77 28.15
CA ILE A 345 -10.55 -19.20 27.17
C ILE A 345 -9.13 -19.46 27.66
N GLN A 346 -8.60 -20.63 27.33
CA GLN A 346 -7.28 -21.11 27.75
C GLN A 346 -6.58 -21.79 26.59
N VAL A 347 -5.25 -21.73 26.56
CA VAL A 347 -4.45 -22.55 25.66
C VAL A 347 -4.62 -24.02 26.02
N LYS A 348 -4.94 -24.82 25.04
CA LYS A 348 -5.10 -26.27 25.16
C LYS A 348 -3.94 -26.98 24.49
N ALA A 349 -3.79 -28.26 24.81
CA ALA A 349 -2.75 -29.11 24.21
C ALA A 349 -2.90 -29.29 22.67
N SER A 350 -4.02 -28.90 22.12
CA SER A 350 -4.31 -28.91 20.66
C SER A 350 -4.62 -27.50 20.19
N ASP A 351 -3.92 -27.02 19.18
CA ASP A 351 -4.17 -25.72 18.55
C ASP A 351 -5.60 -25.63 17.97
N ASP A 352 -6.12 -26.72 17.41
CA ASP A 352 -7.50 -26.79 16.90
C ASP A 352 -8.53 -26.54 18.01
N LEU A 353 -8.28 -27.05 19.22
CA LEU A 353 -9.18 -26.84 20.36
C LEU A 353 -9.08 -25.42 20.88
N THR A 354 -7.87 -24.87 20.99
CA THR A 354 -7.63 -23.47 21.37
C THR A 354 -8.36 -22.53 20.41
N THR A 355 -8.14 -22.71 19.11
CA THR A 355 -8.80 -21.95 18.04
C THR A 355 -10.31 -22.04 18.11
N SER A 356 -10.85 -23.23 18.36
CA SER A 356 -12.30 -23.45 18.49
C SER A 356 -12.90 -22.70 19.69
N ILE A 357 -12.21 -22.69 20.83
CA ILE A 357 -12.64 -21.96 22.03
C ILE A 357 -12.66 -20.45 21.76
N ILE A 358 -11.60 -19.90 21.15
CA ILE A 358 -11.52 -18.49 20.78
C ILE A 358 -12.64 -18.13 19.79
N ARG A 359 -12.86 -18.96 18.77
CA ARG A 359 -13.94 -18.76 17.81
C ARG A 359 -15.32 -18.76 18.45
N PHE A 360 -15.57 -19.64 19.42
CA PHE A 360 -16.80 -19.62 20.21
C PHE A 360 -16.93 -18.30 21.00
N ALA A 361 -15.89 -17.89 21.70
CA ALA A 361 -15.89 -16.70 22.54
C ALA A 361 -16.05 -15.39 21.74
N THR A 362 -15.46 -15.32 20.55
CA THR A 362 -15.55 -14.12 19.68
C THR A 362 -16.72 -14.16 18.69
N GLY A 363 -17.42 -15.26 18.56
CA GLY A 363 -18.57 -15.46 17.67
C GLY A 363 -19.87 -15.74 18.42
N THR A 364 -20.19 -17.02 18.64
CA THR A 364 -21.49 -17.46 19.22
C THR A 364 -21.80 -16.78 20.55
N MET A 365 -20.84 -16.74 21.47
CA MET A 365 -21.00 -16.11 22.77
C MET A 365 -21.40 -14.65 22.68
N GLN A 366 -20.81 -13.89 21.76
CA GLN A 366 -21.10 -12.46 21.58
C GLN A 366 -22.58 -12.21 21.28
N ILE A 367 -23.15 -13.01 20.39
CA ILE A 367 -24.56 -12.91 19.99
C ILE A 367 -25.47 -13.28 21.15
N ASP A 368 -25.15 -14.34 21.87
CA ASP A 368 -25.98 -14.84 22.95
C ASP A 368 -25.97 -13.90 24.18
N LEU A 369 -24.83 -13.30 24.50
CA LEU A 369 -24.74 -12.35 25.61
C LEU A 369 -25.46 -11.02 25.31
N VAL A 370 -25.55 -10.61 24.06
CA VAL A 370 -26.41 -9.49 23.64
C VAL A 370 -27.88 -9.84 23.89
N LYS A 371 -28.32 -11.07 23.55
CA LYS A 371 -29.70 -11.52 23.83
C LYS A 371 -30.00 -11.58 25.33
N LEU A 372 -29.05 -12.04 26.15
CA LEU A 372 -29.19 -12.03 27.60
C LEU A 372 -29.34 -10.62 28.14
N ALA A 373 -28.49 -9.69 27.70
CA ALA A 373 -28.48 -8.29 28.17
C ALA A 373 -29.79 -7.55 27.81
N ASN A 374 -30.35 -7.78 26.64
CA ASN A 374 -31.59 -7.13 26.22
C ASN A 374 -32.87 -7.94 26.53
N GLY A 375 -32.74 -9.08 27.24
CA GLY A 375 -33.88 -9.87 27.70
C GLY A 375 -34.65 -10.59 26.60
N THR A 376 -34.01 -10.85 25.46
CA THR A 376 -34.63 -11.54 24.29
C THR A 376 -34.22 -13.00 24.17
N GLN A 377 -33.51 -13.53 25.15
CA GLN A 377 -33.00 -14.90 25.17
C GLN A 377 -34.11 -15.97 25.30
N PRO A 378 -33.91 -17.19 24.78
CA PRO A 378 -34.68 -18.36 25.16
C PRO A 378 -34.49 -18.71 26.66
N ASP A 379 -35.55 -19.20 27.31
CA ASP A 379 -35.52 -19.56 28.75
C ASP A 379 -34.39 -20.53 29.13
N GLU A 380 -33.96 -21.37 28.21
CA GLU A 380 -32.92 -22.38 28.37
C GLU A 380 -31.49 -21.83 28.30
N MET A 381 -31.29 -20.63 27.74
CA MET A 381 -29.95 -20.07 27.48
C MET A 381 -29.17 -19.83 28.77
N ILE A 382 -29.82 -19.46 29.85
CA ILE A 382 -29.22 -19.25 31.16
C ILE A 382 -28.53 -20.53 31.62
N ASN A 383 -29.15 -21.69 31.36
CA ASN A 383 -28.58 -22.99 31.72
C ASN A 383 -27.35 -23.34 30.85
N TRP A 384 -27.34 -22.92 29.59
CA TRP A 384 -26.21 -23.16 28.69
C TRP A 384 -24.93 -22.48 29.17
N TYR A 385 -25.06 -21.28 29.71
CA TYR A 385 -23.95 -20.48 30.25
C TYR A 385 -23.67 -20.69 31.75
N SER A 386 -24.28 -21.68 32.37
CA SER A 386 -23.91 -22.10 33.72
C SER A 386 -22.57 -22.85 33.71
N SER A 387 -21.84 -22.83 34.83
CA SER A 387 -20.57 -23.57 34.98
C SER A 387 -20.68 -25.06 34.66
N ALA A 388 -21.87 -25.65 34.81
CA ALA A 388 -22.14 -27.05 34.44
C ALA A 388 -22.52 -27.25 32.98
N GLY A 389 -23.13 -26.23 32.35
CA GLY A 389 -23.68 -26.31 30.99
C GLY A 389 -22.72 -25.85 29.89
N ILE A 390 -21.84 -24.89 30.24
CA ILE A 390 -21.05 -24.17 29.22
C ILE A 390 -20.15 -25.09 28.36
N THR A 391 -19.48 -26.07 28.96
CA THR A 391 -18.61 -26.98 28.19
C THR A 391 -19.42 -27.82 27.21
N SER A 392 -20.61 -28.29 27.62
CA SER A 392 -21.52 -29.06 26.75
C SER A 392 -22.11 -28.19 25.65
N TYR A 393 -22.51 -26.96 25.98
CA TYR A 393 -23.03 -26.00 25.01
C TYR A 393 -21.97 -25.61 23.99
N MET A 394 -20.76 -25.28 24.43
CA MET A 394 -19.65 -24.97 23.55
C MET A 394 -19.33 -26.11 22.60
N ALA A 395 -19.20 -27.35 23.10
CA ALA A 395 -18.95 -28.53 22.29
C ALA A 395 -20.07 -28.77 21.26
N THR A 396 -21.31 -28.52 21.63
CA THR A 396 -22.46 -28.59 20.75
C THR A 396 -22.47 -27.50 19.72
N SER A 397 -22.21 -26.25 20.10
CA SER A 397 -22.19 -25.09 19.23
C SER A 397 -21.07 -25.14 18.18
N LEU A 398 -19.92 -25.71 18.53
CA LEU A 398 -18.81 -25.90 17.60
C LEU A 398 -19.05 -27.03 16.59
N SER A 399 -19.96 -27.94 16.90
CA SER A 399 -20.34 -29.05 16.01
C SER A 399 -21.65 -28.82 15.22
N ILE A 400 -22.45 -27.82 15.59
CA ILE A 400 -23.72 -27.48 14.95
C ILE A 400 -23.65 -26.11 14.33
N SER A 401 -23.37 -26.07 13.05
CA SER A 401 -23.57 -24.91 12.18
C SER A 401 -24.97 -24.93 11.61
N SER A 402 -26.06 -24.84 12.37
CA SER A 402 -27.34 -24.87 11.67
C SER A 402 -28.52 -24.38 12.39
N ASP A 403 -28.82 -23.50 13.06
CA ASP A 403 -30.17 -22.94 13.17
C ASP A 403 -30.14 -21.48 13.69
N GLY A 404 -30.01 -20.54 12.77
CA GLY A 404 -30.33 -19.13 13.03
C GLY A 404 -29.16 -18.27 13.53
N LEU A 405 -27.96 -18.79 13.58
CA LEU A 405 -26.74 -18.01 13.83
C LEU A 405 -26.15 -17.55 12.49
N ASP A 406 -25.67 -16.32 12.41
CA ASP A 406 -24.92 -15.91 11.24
C ASP A 406 -23.71 -16.82 11.06
N PRO A 407 -23.48 -17.34 9.84
CA PRO A 407 -22.37 -18.26 9.59
C PRO A 407 -21.04 -17.53 9.84
N ILE A 408 -20.10 -18.26 10.43
CA ILE A 408 -18.72 -17.78 10.50
C ILE A 408 -18.17 -17.88 9.09
N VAL A 409 -17.81 -16.73 8.52
CA VAL A 409 -17.12 -16.66 7.24
C VAL A 409 -15.69 -16.20 7.44
N ALA A 410 -14.74 -16.93 6.86
CA ALA A 410 -13.34 -16.55 6.86
C ALA A 410 -12.76 -16.75 5.47
N SER A 411 -12.08 -15.75 4.93
CA SER A 411 -11.43 -15.82 3.63
C SER A 411 -9.92 -15.85 3.79
N LEU A 412 -9.28 -16.73 3.03
CA LEU A 412 -7.83 -16.84 2.94
C LEU A 412 -7.33 -16.27 1.61
N ALA A 413 -6.08 -15.83 1.60
CA ALA A 413 -5.47 -15.30 0.38
C ALA A 413 -5.33 -16.40 -0.69
N ASP A 414 -5.56 -16.02 -1.93
CA ASP A 414 -5.45 -16.88 -3.10
C ASP A 414 -4.34 -16.41 -4.02
N SER A 415 -3.92 -17.30 -4.90
CA SER A 415 -3.00 -16.96 -5.96
C SER A 415 -3.29 -17.73 -7.24
N ALA A 416 -2.99 -17.11 -8.38
CA ALA A 416 -3.03 -17.78 -9.66
C ALA A 416 -1.89 -17.30 -10.57
N THR A 417 -1.63 -18.09 -11.59
CA THR A 417 -0.71 -17.76 -12.67
C THR A 417 -1.43 -17.85 -14.00
N THR A 418 -1.14 -16.95 -14.92
CA THR A 418 -1.61 -17.02 -16.30
C THR A 418 -0.54 -16.46 -17.23
N ALA A 419 -0.69 -16.68 -18.52
CA ALA A 419 0.06 -15.93 -19.53
C ALA A 419 -0.66 -14.61 -19.84
N GLU A 420 0.05 -13.61 -20.34
CA GLU A 420 -0.60 -12.42 -20.89
C GLU A 420 -1.59 -12.80 -22.00
N ASP A 421 -2.55 -11.94 -22.25
CA ASP A 421 -3.65 -12.16 -23.20
C ASP A 421 -4.52 -13.41 -22.94
N THR A 422 -4.29 -14.10 -21.83
CA THR A 422 -5.00 -15.32 -21.44
C THR A 422 -5.69 -15.13 -20.10
N SER A 423 -7.01 -15.31 -20.09
CA SER A 423 -7.80 -15.25 -18.85
C SER A 423 -7.59 -16.48 -17.98
N VAL A 424 -7.64 -16.29 -16.66
CA VAL A 424 -7.61 -17.38 -15.67
C VAL A 424 -8.85 -17.34 -14.80
N THR A 425 -9.38 -18.54 -14.48
CA THR A 425 -10.51 -18.71 -13.56
C THR A 425 -10.03 -19.21 -12.21
N LEU A 426 -10.57 -18.62 -11.14
CA LEU A 426 -10.24 -18.94 -9.76
C LEU A 426 -11.50 -19.31 -8.99
N ASN A 427 -11.42 -20.39 -8.25
CA ASN A 427 -12.40 -20.72 -7.21
C ASN A 427 -11.80 -20.28 -5.85
N VAL A 428 -11.91 -19.00 -5.54
CA VAL A 428 -11.39 -18.40 -4.30
C VAL A 428 -12.05 -18.96 -3.04
N LEU A 429 -13.21 -19.60 -3.17
CA LEU A 429 -13.92 -20.21 -2.05
C LEU A 429 -13.36 -21.58 -1.65
N ALA A 430 -12.37 -22.13 -2.37
CA ALA A 430 -11.88 -23.48 -2.15
C ALA A 430 -11.10 -23.66 -0.84
N ASN A 431 -10.45 -22.60 -0.37
CA ASN A 431 -9.67 -22.53 0.87
C ASN A 431 -10.40 -21.73 1.97
N ASP A 432 -11.55 -21.13 1.65
CA ASP A 432 -12.36 -20.33 2.57
C ASP A 432 -13.24 -21.17 3.48
N SER A 433 -13.55 -20.61 4.65
CA SER A 433 -14.51 -21.19 5.58
C SER A 433 -15.86 -20.49 5.45
N TYR A 434 -16.89 -21.23 5.14
CA TYR A 434 -18.27 -20.76 5.07
C TYR A 434 -19.25 -21.94 5.15
N GLN A 435 -20.51 -21.65 5.44
CA GLN A 435 -21.54 -22.69 5.55
C GLN A 435 -22.09 -23.07 4.16
N THR A 436 -21.72 -24.24 3.64
CA THR A 436 -22.07 -24.68 2.28
C THR A 436 -23.58 -24.89 2.03
N SER A 437 -24.38 -25.00 3.10
CA SER A 437 -25.84 -25.12 3.01
C SER A 437 -26.57 -23.78 2.82
N LEU A 438 -25.89 -22.65 2.98
CA LEU A 438 -26.46 -21.30 2.83
C LEU A 438 -25.94 -20.62 1.56
N PRO A 439 -26.74 -19.71 0.98
CA PRO A 439 -26.29 -18.91 -0.16
C PRO A 439 -25.08 -18.06 0.18
N VAL A 440 -24.16 -17.96 -0.75
CA VAL A 440 -22.95 -17.12 -0.68
C VAL A 440 -23.07 -16.03 -1.73
N THR A 441 -22.68 -14.81 -1.37
CA THR A 441 -22.49 -13.71 -2.31
C THR A 441 -20.99 -13.37 -2.36
N LEU A 442 -20.42 -13.40 -3.56
CA LEU A 442 -19.04 -13.05 -3.81
C LEU A 442 -18.98 -11.74 -4.59
N THR A 443 -18.19 -10.79 -4.12
CA THR A 443 -17.87 -9.56 -4.85
C THR A 443 -16.37 -9.40 -4.96
N ALA A 444 -15.88 -8.63 -5.94
CA ALA A 444 -14.46 -8.38 -6.10
C ALA A 444 -14.21 -6.90 -6.41
N GLY A 445 -13.11 -6.39 -5.88
CA GLY A 445 -12.56 -5.09 -6.23
C GLY A 445 -11.94 -5.10 -7.62
N ALA A 446 -11.55 -3.94 -8.12
CA ALA A 446 -10.86 -3.83 -9.40
C ALA A 446 -9.39 -4.25 -9.28
N ALA A 447 -8.88 -4.96 -10.28
CA ALA A 447 -7.47 -5.16 -10.49
C ALA A 447 -6.85 -3.93 -11.19
N SER A 448 -5.55 -3.73 -11.02
CA SER A 448 -4.85 -2.56 -11.60
C SER A 448 -4.53 -2.76 -13.08
N SER A 449 -4.21 -3.98 -13.46
CA SER A 449 -3.68 -4.32 -14.79
C SER A 449 -4.51 -5.41 -15.51
N GLY A 450 -5.78 -5.54 -15.10
CA GLY A 450 -6.70 -6.50 -15.69
C GLY A 450 -8.16 -6.19 -15.36
N SER A 451 -9.05 -7.00 -15.90
CA SER A 451 -10.48 -6.96 -15.64
C SER A 451 -10.94 -8.19 -14.88
N ILE A 452 -11.98 -8.01 -14.05
CA ILE A 452 -12.53 -9.07 -13.22
C ILE A 452 -14.01 -9.27 -13.56
N SER A 453 -14.40 -10.52 -13.68
CA SER A 453 -15.81 -10.90 -13.78
C SER A 453 -16.10 -12.07 -12.83
N ILE A 454 -17.33 -12.12 -12.32
CA ILE A 454 -17.79 -13.17 -11.42
C ILE A 454 -19.01 -13.84 -12.03
N LEU A 455 -18.95 -15.17 -12.12
CA LEU A 455 -20.07 -15.97 -12.57
C LEU A 455 -20.17 -17.22 -11.71
N ASN A 456 -21.33 -17.45 -11.07
CA ASN A 456 -21.58 -18.61 -10.20
C ASN A 456 -20.51 -18.78 -9.10
N ASN A 457 -20.09 -17.67 -8.48
CA ASN A 457 -19.03 -17.64 -7.46
C ASN A 457 -17.63 -18.10 -7.95
N VAL A 458 -17.42 -18.08 -9.24
CA VAL A 458 -16.08 -18.26 -9.85
C VAL A 458 -15.62 -16.92 -10.38
N ILE A 459 -14.42 -16.51 -10.01
CA ILE A 459 -13.79 -15.28 -10.48
C ILE A 459 -13.01 -15.60 -11.76
N THR A 460 -13.16 -14.77 -12.77
CA THR A 460 -12.32 -14.77 -13.96
C THR A 460 -11.52 -13.47 -13.96
N TYR A 461 -10.21 -13.57 -13.97
CA TYR A 461 -9.28 -12.48 -14.21
C TYR A 461 -8.80 -12.53 -15.65
N SER A 462 -8.84 -11.39 -16.35
CA SER A 462 -8.32 -11.21 -17.70
C SER A 462 -7.30 -10.08 -17.68
N PRO A 463 -6.01 -10.36 -17.92
CA PRO A 463 -5.00 -9.32 -18.03
C PRO A 463 -5.39 -8.28 -19.08
N ASN A 464 -4.91 -7.05 -18.94
CA ASN A 464 -4.92 -6.10 -20.05
C ASN A 464 -4.01 -6.61 -21.17
N ASP A 465 -4.28 -6.18 -22.40
CA ASP A 465 -3.48 -6.57 -23.56
C ASP A 465 -1.98 -6.35 -23.32
N ASN A 466 -1.17 -7.39 -23.56
CA ASN A 466 0.29 -7.39 -23.41
C ASN A 466 0.78 -7.02 -21.98
N PHE A 467 -0.03 -7.23 -20.96
CA PHE A 467 0.42 -7.02 -19.58
C PHE A 467 1.07 -8.29 -19.06
N ASN A 468 2.34 -8.20 -18.66
CA ASN A 468 3.06 -9.20 -17.88
C ASN A 468 3.56 -8.59 -16.56
N GLY A 469 3.73 -9.43 -15.52
CA GLY A 469 4.12 -9.01 -14.18
C GLY A 469 3.15 -9.44 -13.10
N SER A 470 3.15 -8.74 -11.98
CA SER A 470 2.29 -9.03 -10.84
C SER A 470 1.10 -8.08 -10.78
N ASP A 471 -0.08 -8.61 -10.53
CA ASP A 471 -1.30 -7.85 -10.26
C ASP A 471 -2.00 -8.44 -9.04
N SER A 472 -2.95 -7.71 -8.47
CA SER A 472 -3.73 -8.17 -7.33
C SER A 472 -5.09 -7.47 -7.26
N PHE A 473 -6.03 -8.13 -6.62
CA PHE A 473 -7.33 -7.55 -6.28
C PHE A 473 -7.85 -8.17 -4.98
N THR A 474 -8.80 -7.50 -4.35
CA THR A 474 -9.51 -8.05 -3.19
C THR A 474 -10.82 -8.68 -3.61
N TYR A 475 -11.24 -9.73 -2.92
CA TYR A 475 -12.61 -10.22 -2.99
C TYR A 475 -13.26 -10.18 -1.61
N THR A 476 -14.58 -10.12 -1.60
CA THR A 476 -15.38 -10.14 -0.37
C THR A 476 -16.41 -11.25 -0.48
N LEU A 477 -16.40 -12.11 0.53
CA LEU A 477 -17.35 -13.19 0.75
C LEU A 477 -18.41 -12.72 1.74
N VAL A 478 -19.67 -12.78 1.36
CA VAL A 478 -20.80 -12.42 2.22
C VAL A 478 -21.75 -13.60 2.35
N GLN A 479 -22.13 -13.93 3.57
CA GLN A 479 -23.13 -14.95 3.86
C GLN A 479 -23.99 -14.46 5.03
N ASN A 480 -25.30 -14.23 4.78
CA ASN A 480 -26.23 -13.54 5.68
C ASN A 480 -25.69 -12.16 6.08
N ALA A 481 -25.50 -11.88 7.39
CA ALA A 481 -24.94 -10.65 7.90
C ALA A 481 -23.41 -10.70 8.06
N SER A 482 -22.78 -11.88 7.91
CA SER A 482 -21.34 -12.05 8.04
C SER A 482 -20.62 -11.77 6.73
N SER A 483 -19.49 -11.06 6.80
CA SER A 483 -18.66 -10.78 5.62
C SER A 483 -17.18 -10.84 5.97
N THR A 484 -16.37 -11.25 5.02
CA THR A 484 -14.91 -11.26 5.12
C THR A 484 -14.29 -10.92 3.77
N SER A 485 -13.07 -10.38 3.77
CA SER A 485 -12.37 -10.02 2.54
C SER A 485 -10.94 -10.55 2.54
N SER A 486 -10.46 -10.96 1.39
CA SER A 486 -9.08 -11.40 1.22
C SER A 486 -8.51 -10.95 -0.13
N THR A 487 -7.21 -11.17 -0.33
CA THR A 487 -6.48 -10.73 -1.52
C THR A 487 -6.20 -11.91 -2.44
N VAL A 488 -6.37 -11.69 -3.73
CA VAL A 488 -5.90 -12.59 -4.79
C VAL A 488 -4.66 -11.98 -5.42
N SER A 489 -3.56 -12.75 -5.44
CA SER A 489 -2.31 -12.39 -6.12
C SER A 489 -2.23 -13.09 -7.47
N ILE A 490 -1.99 -12.34 -8.53
CA ILE A 490 -1.87 -12.87 -9.89
C ILE A 490 -0.44 -12.66 -10.40
N ALA A 491 0.16 -13.73 -10.93
CA ALA A 491 1.41 -13.63 -11.68
C ALA A 491 1.13 -13.89 -13.17
N VAL A 492 1.36 -12.89 -13.99
CA VAL A 492 1.17 -12.96 -15.44
C VAL A 492 2.54 -13.13 -16.09
N SER A 493 2.74 -14.23 -16.81
CA SER A 493 3.97 -14.50 -17.54
C SER A 493 3.93 -13.87 -18.92
N SER A 494 5.07 -13.36 -19.38
CA SER A 494 5.19 -12.89 -20.76
C SER A 494 5.04 -14.03 -21.77
N VAL A 495 4.49 -13.71 -22.91
CA VAL A 495 4.43 -14.54 -24.12
C VAL A 495 4.98 -13.69 -25.25
N ASN A 496 5.85 -14.27 -26.06
CA ASN A 496 6.43 -13.51 -27.16
C ASN A 496 5.38 -13.04 -28.16
N ASP A 497 5.26 -11.73 -28.33
CA ASP A 497 4.48 -11.09 -29.38
C ASP A 497 5.29 -10.99 -30.68
N ASN A 498 4.59 -10.82 -31.78
CA ASN A 498 5.26 -10.65 -33.05
C ASN A 498 5.76 -9.19 -33.23
N PRO A 499 6.96 -8.99 -33.74
CA PRO A 499 7.45 -7.66 -34.06
C PRO A 499 6.58 -6.97 -35.11
N VAL A 500 6.62 -5.65 -35.15
CA VAL A 500 5.81 -4.84 -36.07
C VAL A 500 6.69 -3.95 -36.96
N ILE A 501 6.41 -3.94 -38.28
CA ILE A 501 6.99 -2.97 -39.20
C ILE A 501 6.03 -1.80 -39.36
N ASN A 502 6.33 -0.67 -38.69
CA ASN A 502 5.50 0.54 -38.67
C ASN A 502 5.64 1.38 -39.96
N THR A 503 6.73 1.19 -40.70
CA THR A 503 6.98 1.91 -41.95
C THR A 503 5.86 1.68 -42.97
N ALA A 504 5.44 2.73 -43.65
CA ALA A 504 4.40 2.67 -44.69
C ALA A 504 4.81 1.73 -45.85
N SER A 505 3.81 1.10 -46.46
CA SER A 505 4.04 0.18 -47.59
C SER A 505 4.50 0.89 -48.89
N VAL A 506 4.38 2.21 -48.94
CA VAL A 506 4.87 3.04 -50.04
C VAL A 506 5.71 4.18 -49.47
N LEU A 507 6.90 4.35 -50.00
CA LEU A 507 7.82 5.43 -49.65
C LEU A 507 8.14 6.25 -50.92
N ASP A 508 7.93 7.54 -50.83
CA ASP A 508 8.22 8.47 -51.94
C ASP A 508 9.62 9.07 -51.73
N VAL A 509 10.48 8.96 -52.74
CA VAL A 509 11.85 9.48 -52.73
C VAL A 509 12.04 10.43 -53.91
N ALA A 510 12.63 11.58 -53.65
CA ALA A 510 12.92 12.52 -54.73
C ALA A 510 13.97 11.95 -55.69
N ASN A 511 13.86 12.30 -56.97
CA ASN A 511 14.85 11.93 -58.00
C ASN A 511 16.26 12.43 -57.60
N ALA A 512 17.27 11.62 -57.85
CA ALA A 512 18.67 11.85 -57.53
C ALA A 512 19.04 11.81 -56.02
N GLU A 513 18.13 11.36 -55.17
CA GLU A 513 18.44 11.12 -53.76
C GLU A 513 18.96 9.70 -53.54
N THR A 514 19.80 9.57 -52.48
CA THR A 514 20.24 8.26 -52.01
C THR A 514 19.54 7.83 -50.73
N ASN A 515 19.09 8.76 -49.91
CA ASN A 515 18.41 8.44 -48.64
C ASN A 515 16.93 8.13 -48.91
N VAL A 516 16.47 6.96 -48.46
CA VAL A 516 15.05 6.58 -48.48
C VAL A 516 14.39 6.94 -47.14
N GLY A 517 15.07 6.67 -46.04
CA GLY A 517 14.58 6.98 -44.70
C GLY A 517 14.90 5.91 -43.65
N VAL A 518 14.47 6.15 -42.42
CA VAL A 518 14.58 5.20 -41.34
C VAL A 518 13.39 4.24 -41.39
N ILE A 519 13.67 2.95 -41.35
CA ILE A 519 12.65 1.91 -41.21
C ILE A 519 12.25 1.82 -39.74
N SER A 520 11.00 2.16 -39.47
CA SER A 520 10.44 2.11 -38.12
C SER A 520 9.91 0.70 -37.82
N ILE A 521 10.47 0.09 -36.82
CA ILE A 521 10.08 -1.23 -36.28
C ILE A 521 9.86 -1.11 -34.78
N SER A 522 9.02 -1.94 -34.24
CA SER A 522 8.77 -2.01 -32.79
C SER A 522 8.40 -3.43 -32.41
N ASP A 523 8.60 -3.70 -31.15
CA ASP A 523 8.18 -4.91 -30.48
C ASP A 523 7.55 -4.53 -29.13
N VAL A 524 6.49 -5.21 -28.73
CA VAL A 524 5.75 -4.88 -27.53
C VAL A 524 6.45 -5.43 -26.28
N ASP A 525 7.15 -6.56 -26.43
CA ASP A 525 7.95 -7.16 -25.36
C ASP A 525 9.28 -6.41 -25.15
N GLY A 526 9.66 -5.53 -26.08
CA GLY A 526 10.92 -4.81 -26.04
C GLY A 526 12.12 -5.63 -26.47
N ASP A 527 11.88 -6.67 -27.24
CA ASP A 527 12.93 -7.57 -27.72
C ASP A 527 13.90 -6.91 -28.69
N SER A 528 15.10 -7.48 -28.79
CA SER A 528 16.12 -7.02 -29.72
C SER A 528 15.77 -7.41 -31.14
N LEU A 529 15.39 -6.42 -31.95
CA LEU A 529 14.95 -6.65 -33.30
C LEU A 529 16.13 -6.72 -34.29
N THR A 530 16.06 -7.68 -35.20
CA THR A 530 16.92 -7.75 -36.37
C THR A 530 16.10 -7.46 -37.64
N LEU A 531 16.55 -6.49 -38.41
CA LEU A 531 15.91 -6.12 -39.68
C LEU A 531 16.78 -6.56 -40.85
N SER A 532 16.16 -7.21 -41.83
CA SER A 532 16.83 -7.63 -43.06
C SER A 532 16.04 -7.23 -44.30
N LEU A 533 16.75 -7.14 -45.42
CA LEU A 533 16.25 -6.69 -46.70
C LEU A 533 16.34 -7.81 -47.74
N SER A 534 15.27 -8.04 -48.43
CA SER A 534 15.17 -8.99 -49.57
C SER A 534 14.21 -8.45 -50.64
N GLY A 535 13.88 -9.24 -51.61
CA GLY A 535 12.97 -8.87 -52.72
C GLY A 535 13.71 -8.51 -54.01
N THR A 536 12.93 -8.25 -55.04
CA THR A 536 13.43 -8.13 -56.44
C THR A 536 14.48 -7.04 -56.60
N ASP A 537 14.36 -5.95 -55.86
CA ASP A 537 15.22 -4.78 -55.98
C ASP A 537 16.14 -4.57 -54.77
N ALA A 538 16.20 -5.52 -53.85
CA ALA A 538 17.00 -5.42 -52.62
C ALA A 538 18.47 -5.06 -52.89
N ASP A 539 19.04 -5.60 -53.99
CA ASP A 539 20.44 -5.34 -54.40
C ASP A 539 20.71 -3.86 -54.72
N SER A 540 19.69 -3.05 -54.94
CA SER A 540 19.81 -1.61 -55.18
C SER A 540 19.98 -0.78 -53.92
N PHE A 541 19.82 -1.39 -52.75
CA PHE A 541 19.78 -0.69 -51.45
C PHE A 541 20.86 -1.16 -50.48
N ASN A 542 21.21 -0.29 -49.57
CA ASN A 542 21.91 -0.60 -48.32
C ASN A 542 20.92 -0.41 -47.15
N LEU A 543 21.03 -1.26 -46.16
CA LEU A 543 20.36 -1.14 -44.87
C LEU A 543 21.45 -1.03 -43.80
N SER A 544 21.47 0.06 -43.04
CA SER A 544 22.45 0.25 -41.95
C SER A 544 21.99 -0.42 -40.65
N GLU A 545 22.92 -0.53 -39.68
CA GLU A 545 22.63 -1.02 -38.33
C GLU A 545 21.62 -0.13 -37.59
N ASP A 546 21.51 1.16 -37.96
CA ASP A 546 20.51 2.10 -37.41
C ASP A 546 19.19 2.06 -38.22
N ASN A 547 18.94 1.00 -38.96
CA ASN A 547 17.74 0.79 -39.80
C ASN A 547 17.51 1.88 -40.85
N VAL A 548 18.56 2.56 -41.31
CA VAL A 548 18.46 3.52 -42.42
C VAL A 548 18.54 2.79 -43.75
N LEU A 549 17.48 2.90 -44.54
CA LEU A 549 17.42 2.41 -45.91
C LEU A 549 17.96 3.49 -46.85
N SER A 550 18.87 3.13 -47.73
CA SER A 550 19.44 4.04 -48.71
C SER A 550 19.71 3.32 -50.01
N PHE A 551 19.66 4.03 -51.14
CA PHE A 551 20.14 3.53 -52.41
C PHE A 551 21.67 3.39 -52.41
N LYS A 552 22.20 2.37 -53.08
CA LYS A 552 23.64 2.22 -53.36
C LYS A 552 24.15 3.27 -54.34
N THR A 553 23.31 3.69 -55.29
CA THR A 553 23.53 4.77 -56.23
C THR A 553 22.28 5.64 -56.24
N ALA A 554 22.46 6.96 -56.42
CA ALA A 554 21.33 7.89 -56.46
C ALA A 554 20.22 7.45 -57.43
N SER A 555 18.98 7.60 -56.97
CA SER A 555 17.79 7.23 -57.75
C SER A 555 17.70 8.01 -59.06
N ASP A 556 17.26 7.35 -60.13
CA ASP A 556 17.02 7.98 -61.43
C ASP A 556 15.65 7.58 -61.95
N TYR A 557 14.73 8.54 -61.93
CA TYR A 557 13.35 8.35 -62.37
C TYR A 557 13.23 7.87 -63.82
N GLU A 558 14.10 8.34 -64.71
CA GLU A 558 14.04 7.98 -66.13
C GLU A 558 14.52 6.54 -66.35
N THR A 559 15.40 6.04 -65.54
CA THR A 559 15.87 4.65 -65.57
C THR A 559 14.91 3.69 -64.91
N LYS A 560 14.48 4.03 -63.67
CA LYS A 560 13.52 3.23 -62.92
C LYS A 560 12.80 4.07 -61.86
N ASN A 561 11.48 4.16 -62.00
CA ASN A 561 10.64 5.01 -61.16
C ASN A 561 9.95 4.28 -59.98
N SER A 562 10.11 2.97 -59.88
CA SER A 562 9.54 2.18 -58.79
C SER A 562 10.42 0.98 -58.49
N TYR A 563 10.63 0.74 -57.20
CA TYR A 563 11.40 -0.39 -56.68
C TYR A 563 10.53 -1.17 -55.69
N SER A 564 10.66 -2.50 -55.66
CA SER A 564 9.97 -3.39 -54.75
C SER A 564 10.97 -4.15 -53.90
N ILE A 565 10.86 -4.00 -52.61
CA ILE A 565 11.66 -4.70 -51.60
C ILE A 565 10.76 -5.38 -50.60
N THR A 566 11.29 -6.38 -49.91
CA THR A 566 10.64 -7.04 -48.79
C THR A 566 11.51 -6.84 -47.55
N LEU A 567 10.96 -6.22 -46.53
CA LEU A 567 11.56 -6.12 -45.21
C LEU A 567 11.16 -7.34 -44.38
N THR A 568 12.11 -7.92 -43.69
CA THR A 568 11.86 -8.97 -42.68
C THR A 568 12.40 -8.49 -41.36
N VAL A 569 11.56 -8.44 -40.34
CA VAL A 569 11.99 -8.16 -38.96
C VAL A 569 11.79 -9.41 -38.11
N SER A 570 12.75 -9.70 -37.24
CA SER A 570 12.71 -10.82 -36.31
C SER A 570 13.12 -10.36 -34.92
N ASP A 571 12.42 -10.83 -33.92
CA ASP A 571 12.69 -10.72 -32.46
C ASP A 571 13.59 -11.86 -31.94
N GLY A 572 13.97 -12.81 -32.80
CA GLY A 572 14.75 -14.00 -32.45
C GLY A 572 13.90 -15.25 -32.20
N VAL A 573 12.60 -15.11 -31.99
CA VAL A 573 11.62 -16.19 -31.79
C VAL A 573 10.70 -16.30 -33.01
N THR A 574 10.15 -15.17 -33.44
CA THR A 574 9.27 -15.06 -34.63
C THR A 574 9.82 -14.07 -35.65
N SER A 575 9.20 -14.02 -36.81
CA SER A 575 9.54 -13.02 -37.81
C SER A 575 8.33 -12.69 -38.67
N ILE A 576 8.22 -11.41 -39.05
CA ILE A 576 7.21 -10.92 -39.97
C ILE A 576 7.88 -10.29 -41.19
N THR A 577 7.14 -10.26 -42.30
CA THR A 577 7.59 -9.64 -43.54
C THR A 577 6.61 -8.57 -43.99
N LYS A 578 7.14 -7.54 -44.66
CA LYS A 578 6.33 -6.48 -45.27
C LYS A 578 6.94 -6.05 -46.60
N ASP A 579 6.13 -6.07 -47.63
CA ASP A 579 6.54 -5.54 -48.94
C ASP A 579 6.44 -4.01 -48.96
N ILE A 580 7.49 -3.36 -49.40
CA ILE A 580 7.62 -1.91 -49.52
C ILE A 580 7.86 -1.54 -50.99
N THR A 581 7.07 -0.62 -51.49
CA THR A 581 7.29 0.02 -52.77
C THR A 581 7.98 1.36 -52.56
N ILE A 582 9.11 1.58 -53.18
CA ILE A 582 9.79 2.88 -53.18
C ILE A 582 9.49 3.55 -54.53
N SER A 583 8.74 4.64 -54.52
CA SER A 583 8.36 5.42 -55.70
C SER A 583 9.27 6.63 -55.85
N ILE A 584 9.92 6.76 -57.03
CA ILE A 584 10.75 7.91 -57.31
C ILE A 584 9.87 9.03 -57.88
N ILE A 585 9.85 10.17 -57.18
CA ILE A 585 9.07 11.33 -57.60
C ILE A 585 9.96 12.35 -58.32
N ARG A 586 9.49 12.83 -59.44
CA ARG A 586 10.18 13.92 -60.13
C ARG A 586 10.07 15.20 -59.30
N PRO A 587 11.16 16.00 -59.17
CA PRO A 587 11.04 17.33 -58.63
C PRO A 587 10.07 18.13 -59.50
N ARG A 588 9.06 18.70 -58.88
CA ARG A 588 8.14 19.59 -59.58
C ARG A 588 8.93 20.82 -60.02
N VAL A 589 9.30 20.88 -61.31
CA VAL A 589 9.85 22.10 -61.86
C VAL A 589 8.71 23.11 -61.86
N ILE A 590 8.71 24.00 -60.92
CA ILE A 590 7.89 25.21 -61.00
C ILE A 590 8.54 26.01 -62.11
N GLY A 591 7.97 25.90 -63.33
CA GLY A 591 8.42 26.70 -64.44
C GLY A 591 8.26 28.18 -64.11
N TYR A 592 9.38 28.85 -63.95
CA TYR A 592 9.37 30.29 -64.06
C TYR A 592 9.01 30.63 -65.53
N GLU A 593 7.78 31.09 -65.75
CA GLU A 593 7.50 31.84 -66.99
C GLU A 593 8.35 33.10 -66.88
N VAL A 594 9.38 33.12 -67.72
CA VAL A 594 10.11 34.35 -68.01
C VAL A 594 9.13 35.26 -68.76
N ILE A 595 8.53 36.22 -68.07
CA ILE A 595 7.77 37.30 -68.70
C ILE A 595 8.75 38.06 -69.56
N LYS A 596 8.78 37.70 -70.85
CA LYS A 596 9.47 38.47 -71.86
C LYS A 596 8.61 39.70 -72.19
N SER A 597 9.15 40.86 -71.87
CA SER A 597 8.70 42.20 -72.22
C SER A 597 7.42 42.71 -71.50
N ILE A 598 7.63 43.65 -70.61
CA ILE A 598 6.67 44.68 -70.32
C ILE A 598 6.82 45.71 -71.44
N ASP A 599 5.86 45.79 -72.36
CA ASP A 599 5.72 46.93 -73.25
C ASP A 599 5.38 48.16 -72.39
N VAL A 600 6.34 49.06 -72.24
CA VAL A 600 6.11 50.37 -71.68
C VAL A 600 5.21 51.16 -72.66
N ILE A 601 3.94 51.28 -72.35
CA ILE A 601 3.05 52.21 -73.01
C ILE A 601 3.45 53.61 -72.51
N ASP A 602 4.14 54.35 -73.46
CA ASP A 602 4.41 55.77 -73.29
C ASP A 602 3.07 56.54 -73.44
N THR A 603 2.49 57.01 -72.35
CA THR A 603 1.38 57.98 -72.40
C THR A 603 1.93 59.38 -72.38
N LYS A 604 2.20 59.94 -73.52
CA LYS A 604 2.15 61.38 -73.69
C LYS A 604 0.72 61.73 -74.13
N GLU A 605 0.01 62.40 -73.28
CA GLU A 605 -0.72 63.67 -73.34
C GLU A 605 -1.65 63.73 -72.11
#